data_7b8e7962b663c00793348844bdb40326
#
_entry.id   7b8e7962b663c00793348844bdb40326
#
_cell.length_a   1.000
_cell.length_b   1.000
_cell.length_c   1.000
_cell.angle_alpha   90.00
_cell.angle_beta   90.00
_cell.angle_gamma   90.00
#
_symmetry.space_group_name_H-M   'P 1'
#
loop_
_entity.id
_entity.type
_entity.pdbx_description
1 polymer ?
#
loop_
_entity_poly.entity_id
_entity_poly.type
_entity_poly.pdbx_seq_one_letter_code
_entity_poly.pdbx_strand_id
1 'polypeptide(L)'
;MSEAHLPPTGSVEVVPEQTAVDLVEDVAREAEDPGIRTEPLLIALDIDGTIILEDETFSPGVVEAVAHAHRAGHEVMLATGRSWEGTEEFLASLNIAPEFVVTSNGAIILRKSDADVLAYERFHTETFDPIEVLTLLREHLPDAKYMVELADGRRLYTEHLGDWNLEHADRVPFEQLSSMPVCRIVVVSPGDTEQDFVELVERIGLNEVSYAVGWTAWLDIAPQGVDKGTALERVRSWLGIDPARVLVIGDGRNDVGMFRWALENGGRAVAMEQGPQEVRDAAGEVTTSVQAGGVAEVLRSL
;
A
#
# COMPACT_ATOMS: atom_id res chain seq x y z
N MET A 1 0.16 80.85 -12.61
CA MET A 1 -1.14 80.37 -12.23
C MET A 1 -1.46 79.22 -13.24
N SER A 2 -1.28 77.98 -12.81
CA SER A 2 -1.58 76.79 -13.63
C SER A 2 -2.48 75.91 -12.77
N GLU A 3 -3.70 75.81 -13.23
CA GLU A 3 -4.72 74.93 -12.57
C GLU A 3 -4.43 73.50 -12.85
N ALA A 4 -4.32 72.70 -11.75
CA ALA A 4 -4.17 71.26 -11.82
C ALA A 4 -5.56 70.59 -12.02
N HIS A 5 -5.72 69.82 -13.07
CA HIS A 5 -6.91 69.08 -13.40
C HIS A 5 -6.83 67.70 -12.67
N LEU A 6 -7.79 67.41 -11.78
CA LEU A 6 -7.97 66.12 -11.12
C LEU A 6 -8.75 65.18 -12.08
N PRO A 7 -8.37 63.89 -12.19
CA PRO A 7 -9.15 62.91 -12.96
C PRO A 7 -10.40 62.46 -12.19
N PRO A 8 -11.45 61.94 -12.88
CA PRO A 8 -12.69 61.54 -12.26
C PRO A 8 -12.55 60.23 -11.47
N THR A 9 -13.20 60.21 -10.33
CA THR A 9 -13.32 59.03 -9.45
C THR A 9 -14.05 57.90 -10.16
N GLY A 10 -13.33 56.80 -10.41
CA GLY A 10 -13.92 55.55 -10.89
C GLY A 10 -14.84 54.93 -9.83
N SER A 11 -16.06 54.61 -10.21
CA SER A 11 -16.99 53.82 -9.42
C SER A 11 -16.42 52.41 -9.18
N VAL A 12 -16.20 52.08 -7.92
CA VAL A 12 -15.85 50.71 -7.49
C VAL A 12 -17.15 49.90 -7.60
N GLU A 13 -17.18 48.92 -8.51
CA GLU A 13 -18.22 47.91 -8.55
C GLU A 13 -18.08 47.01 -7.30
N VAL A 14 -19.06 47.09 -6.41
CA VAL A 14 -19.15 46.25 -5.21
C VAL A 14 -19.63 44.88 -5.69
N VAL A 15 -18.72 43.90 -5.72
CA VAL A 15 -19.08 42.50 -5.85
C VAL A 15 -19.87 42.07 -4.62
N PRO A 16 -21.09 41.52 -4.73
CA PRO A 16 -21.85 41.10 -3.56
C PRO A 16 -21.10 40.02 -2.77
N GLU A 17 -20.98 40.25 -1.47
CA GLU A 17 -20.37 39.33 -0.52
C GLU A 17 -21.26 38.08 -0.46
N GLN A 18 -20.76 36.97 -1.02
CA GLN A 18 -21.44 35.67 -0.98
C GLN A 18 -21.49 35.22 0.49
N THR A 19 -22.66 35.05 1.05
CA THR A 19 -22.81 34.70 2.46
C THR A 19 -22.43 33.24 2.69
N ALA A 20 -21.96 32.91 3.90
CA ALA A 20 -21.60 31.53 4.27
C ALA A 20 -22.76 30.55 4.08
N VAL A 21 -24.01 31.05 4.07
CA VAL A 21 -25.23 30.25 3.81
C VAL A 21 -25.32 29.86 2.34
N ASP A 22 -24.99 30.76 1.40
CA ASP A 22 -25.03 30.46 -0.03
C ASP A 22 -23.96 29.44 -0.41
N LEU A 23 -22.77 29.46 0.25
CA LEU A 23 -21.72 28.45 0.08
C LEU A 23 -22.13 27.08 0.61
N VAL A 24 -22.85 27.03 1.71
CA VAL A 24 -23.37 25.76 2.29
C VAL A 24 -24.49 25.20 1.42
N GLU A 25 -25.36 26.03 0.84
CA GLU A 25 -26.42 25.59 -0.05
C GLU A 25 -25.87 25.13 -1.42
N ASP A 26 -24.81 25.74 -1.94
CA ASP A 26 -24.15 25.30 -3.18
C ASP A 26 -23.41 23.97 -2.96
N VAL A 27 -22.73 23.77 -1.84
CA VAL A 27 -22.11 22.48 -1.45
C VAL A 27 -23.18 21.39 -1.23
N ALA A 28 -24.35 21.75 -0.66
CA ALA A 28 -25.44 20.81 -0.48
C ALA A 28 -26.15 20.46 -1.81
N ARG A 29 -26.20 21.39 -2.77
CA ARG A 29 -26.76 21.12 -4.11
C ARG A 29 -25.84 20.28 -4.99
N GLU A 30 -24.52 20.42 -4.88
CA GLU A 30 -23.57 19.53 -5.55
C GLU A 30 -23.60 18.09 -4.98
N ALA A 31 -24.04 17.92 -3.73
CA ALA A 31 -24.23 16.60 -3.10
C ALA A 31 -25.54 15.89 -3.54
N GLU A 32 -26.45 16.56 -4.24
CA GLU A 32 -27.75 16.02 -4.70
C GLU A 32 -27.85 15.82 -6.23
N ASP A 33 -26.75 15.66 -6.95
CA ASP A 33 -26.82 15.14 -8.31
C ASP A 33 -27.10 13.62 -8.25
N PRO A 34 -28.30 13.13 -8.66
CA PRO A 34 -28.57 11.69 -8.72
C PRO A 34 -27.97 11.05 -9.97
N GLY A 35 -26.79 11.55 -10.39
CA GLY A 35 -25.95 10.92 -11.41
C GLY A 35 -25.62 9.51 -10.95
N ILE A 36 -25.92 8.54 -11.77
CA ILE A 36 -25.70 7.10 -11.69
C ILE A 36 -24.65 6.77 -10.61
N ARG A 37 -25.09 6.45 -9.39
CA ARG A 37 -24.20 5.93 -8.35
C ARG A 37 -23.71 4.58 -8.85
N THR A 38 -22.56 4.57 -9.50
CA THR A 38 -21.86 3.31 -9.73
C THR A 38 -21.61 2.71 -8.35
N GLU A 39 -22.01 1.46 -8.15
CA GLU A 39 -21.72 0.78 -6.88
C GLU A 39 -20.22 0.91 -6.57
N PRO A 40 -19.84 1.10 -5.28
CA PRO A 40 -18.45 1.36 -4.91
C PRO A 40 -17.53 0.22 -5.33
N LEU A 41 -16.31 0.56 -5.76
CA LEU A 41 -15.22 -0.37 -5.96
C LEU A 41 -14.39 -0.45 -4.67
N LEU A 42 -13.83 -1.62 -4.39
CA LEU A 42 -12.65 -1.75 -3.55
C LEU A 42 -11.42 -1.56 -4.41
N ILE A 43 -10.66 -0.50 -4.17
CA ILE A 43 -9.44 -0.18 -4.91
C ILE A 43 -8.26 -0.38 -3.96
N ALA A 44 -7.44 -1.40 -4.23
CA ALA A 44 -6.24 -1.67 -3.45
C ALA A 44 -4.98 -1.27 -4.24
N LEU A 45 -4.18 -0.39 -3.65
CA LEU A 45 -2.97 0.15 -4.24
C LEU A 45 -1.75 -0.38 -3.48
N ASP A 46 -0.78 -0.91 -4.19
CA ASP A 46 0.56 -1.08 -3.63
C ASP A 46 1.24 0.29 -3.46
N ILE A 47 2.33 0.34 -2.69
CA ILE A 47 3.07 1.58 -2.39
C ILE A 47 4.30 1.71 -3.29
N ASP A 48 5.30 0.87 -3.07
CA ASP A 48 6.62 0.97 -3.68
C ASP A 48 6.58 0.66 -5.17
N GLY A 49 7.05 1.58 -6.01
CA GLY A 49 6.98 1.41 -7.46
C GLY A 49 5.56 1.54 -8.05
N THR A 50 4.56 1.81 -7.22
CA THR A 50 3.16 1.96 -7.64
C THR A 50 2.66 3.38 -7.39
N ILE A 51 2.51 3.79 -6.13
CA ILE A 51 2.09 5.17 -5.80
C ILE A 51 3.26 6.10 -5.48
N ILE A 52 4.45 5.55 -5.19
CA ILE A 52 5.69 6.31 -4.95
C ILE A 52 6.84 5.83 -5.84
N LEU A 53 7.78 6.73 -6.09
CA LEU A 53 9.05 6.47 -6.76
C LEU A 53 10.09 5.91 -5.78
N GLU A 54 11.28 5.54 -6.26
CA GLU A 54 12.39 5.03 -5.44
C GLU A 54 12.89 6.05 -4.39
N ASP A 55 12.70 7.34 -4.62
CA ASP A 55 13.04 8.43 -3.68
C ASP A 55 11.91 8.76 -2.69
N GLU A 56 10.89 7.90 -2.63
CA GLU A 56 9.68 8.04 -1.82
C GLU A 56 8.79 9.24 -2.18
N THR A 57 9.06 9.95 -3.29
CA THR A 57 8.14 10.96 -3.80
C THR A 57 6.93 10.33 -4.48
N PHE A 58 5.78 10.96 -4.37
CA PHE A 58 4.57 10.47 -5.00
C PHE A 58 4.65 10.49 -6.54
N SER A 59 4.12 9.44 -7.16
CA SER A 59 3.89 9.37 -8.59
C SER A 59 3.04 10.55 -9.08
N PRO A 60 3.32 11.11 -10.28
CA PRO A 60 2.61 12.29 -10.77
C PRO A 60 1.09 12.15 -10.78
N GLY A 61 0.40 13.05 -10.09
CA GLY A 61 -1.06 13.15 -10.05
C GLY A 61 -1.77 12.06 -9.25
N VAL A 62 -1.04 11.20 -8.53
CA VAL A 62 -1.65 10.10 -7.75
C VAL A 62 -2.48 10.63 -6.57
N VAL A 63 -1.99 11.66 -5.86
CA VAL A 63 -2.69 12.22 -4.69
C VAL A 63 -4.08 12.75 -5.09
N GLU A 64 -4.14 13.53 -6.15
CA GLU A 64 -5.39 14.08 -6.67
C GLU A 64 -6.33 12.98 -7.20
N ALA A 65 -5.78 11.96 -7.88
CA ALA A 65 -6.57 10.88 -8.44
C ALA A 65 -7.15 9.97 -7.35
N VAL A 66 -6.38 9.65 -6.31
CA VAL A 66 -6.85 8.91 -5.13
C VAL A 66 -7.95 9.68 -4.40
N ALA A 67 -7.73 10.99 -4.16
CA ALA A 67 -8.74 11.84 -3.53
C ALA A 67 -10.01 11.95 -4.39
N HIS A 68 -9.89 11.94 -5.72
CA HIS A 68 -11.05 11.92 -6.63
C HIS A 68 -11.83 10.61 -6.52
N ALA A 69 -11.16 9.47 -6.62
CA ALA A 69 -11.79 8.15 -6.50
C ALA A 69 -12.49 7.97 -5.14
N HIS A 70 -11.86 8.41 -4.06
CA HIS A 70 -12.45 8.38 -2.72
C HIS A 70 -13.73 9.25 -2.64
N ARG A 71 -13.70 10.50 -3.17
CA ARG A 71 -14.90 11.35 -3.22
C ARG A 71 -16.02 10.80 -4.12
N ALA A 72 -15.66 10.04 -5.15
CA ALA A 72 -16.64 9.32 -6.00
C ALA A 72 -17.32 8.16 -5.26
N GLY A 73 -16.91 7.85 -4.02
CA GLY A 73 -17.50 6.84 -3.16
C GLY A 73 -16.84 5.46 -3.27
N HIS A 74 -15.67 5.36 -3.88
CA HIS A 74 -14.90 4.12 -3.88
C HIS A 74 -14.14 3.96 -2.55
N GLU A 75 -13.98 2.72 -2.09
CA GLU A 75 -13.11 2.38 -0.97
C GLU A 75 -11.68 2.23 -1.50
N VAL A 76 -10.85 3.27 -1.28
CA VAL A 76 -9.44 3.26 -1.72
C VAL A 76 -8.56 2.96 -0.53
N MET A 77 -7.79 1.87 -0.59
CA MET A 77 -6.93 1.39 0.48
C MET A 77 -5.52 1.06 -0.02
N LEU A 78 -4.58 0.91 0.92
CA LEU A 78 -3.23 0.45 0.65
C LEU A 78 -3.10 -1.05 0.96
N ALA A 79 -2.35 -1.77 0.11
CA ALA A 79 -1.98 -3.18 0.29
C ALA A 79 -0.49 -3.35 -0.03
N THR A 80 0.35 -3.40 1.00
CA THR A 80 1.80 -3.25 0.86
C THR A 80 2.61 -4.34 1.57
N GLY A 81 3.86 -4.51 1.13
CA GLY A 81 4.88 -5.26 1.86
C GLY A 81 5.47 -4.51 3.05
N ARG A 82 5.26 -3.20 3.17
CA ARG A 82 5.75 -2.41 4.30
C ARG A 82 5.07 -2.83 5.62
N SER A 83 5.73 -2.54 6.75
CA SER A 83 5.08 -2.58 8.07
C SER A 83 4.12 -1.41 8.24
N TRP A 84 3.31 -1.42 9.30
CA TRP A 84 2.41 -0.32 9.61
C TRP A 84 3.14 1.02 9.74
N GLU A 85 4.26 1.05 10.48
CA GLU A 85 5.07 2.24 10.72
C GLU A 85 5.67 2.83 9.44
N GLY A 86 5.87 2.00 8.41
CA GLY A 86 6.29 2.45 7.07
C GLY A 86 5.13 2.73 6.10
N THR A 87 3.88 2.66 6.56
CA THR A 87 2.67 2.82 5.74
C THR A 87 1.82 4.02 6.17
N GLU A 88 1.75 4.29 7.47
CA GLU A 88 0.87 5.29 8.09
C GLU A 88 0.99 6.68 7.49
N GLU A 89 2.21 7.15 7.21
CA GLU A 89 2.46 8.48 6.66
C GLU A 89 1.90 8.66 5.25
N PHE A 90 1.80 7.59 4.45
CA PHE A 90 1.23 7.65 3.10
C PHE A 90 -0.28 7.84 3.12
N LEU A 91 -1.00 7.25 4.09
CA LEU A 91 -2.43 7.50 4.27
C LEU A 91 -2.71 8.98 4.56
N ALA A 92 -1.94 9.57 5.48
CA ALA A 92 -2.05 10.97 5.82
C ALA A 92 -1.76 11.86 4.60
N SER A 93 -0.72 11.56 3.85
CA SER A 93 -0.30 12.32 2.67
C SER A 93 -1.28 12.20 1.49
N LEU A 94 -1.93 11.04 1.33
CA LEU A 94 -3.00 10.81 0.35
C LEU A 94 -4.34 11.41 0.79
N ASN A 95 -4.43 11.85 2.06
CA ASN A 95 -5.66 12.36 2.68
C ASN A 95 -6.84 11.37 2.57
N ILE A 96 -6.56 10.09 2.83
CA ILE A 96 -7.56 9.03 2.90
C ILE A 96 -7.54 8.35 4.26
N ALA A 97 -8.70 7.81 4.67
CA ALA A 97 -8.82 7.04 5.90
C ALA A 97 -9.73 5.82 5.64
N PRO A 98 -9.22 4.82 4.87
CA PRO A 98 -9.98 3.61 4.55
C PRO A 98 -10.35 2.84 5.80
N GLU A 99 -11.39 2.01 5.73
CA GLU A 99 -11.79 1.16 6.85
C GLU A 99 -10.68 0.15 7.22
N PHE A 100 -9.94 -0.36 6.22
CA PHE A 100 -8.86 -1.33 6.40
C PHE A 100 -7.59 -0.94 5.65
N VAL A 101 -6.44 -1.39 6.17
CA VAL A 101 -5.13 -1.32 5.52
C VAL A 101 -4.46 -2.70 5.61
N VAL A 102 -3.89 -3.16 4.51
CA VAL A 102 -3.15 -4.41 4.43
C VAL A 102 -1.66 -4.11 4.43
N THR A 103 -0.91 -4.67 5.39
CA THR A 103 0.53 -4.50 5.55
C THR A 103 1.24 -5.86 5.63
N SER A 104 2.56 -5.85 5.61
CA SER A 104 3.41 -7.05 5.74
C SER A 104 2.98 -8.16 4.76
N ASN A 105 2.75 -7.79 3.48
CA ASN A 105 2.30 -8.68 2.41
C ASN A 105 1.03 -9.50 2.73
N GLY A 106 0.13 -8.95 3.54
CA GLY A 106 -1.13 -9.62 3.89
C GLY A 106 -1.13 -10.29 5.26
N ALA A 107 0.01 -10.40 5.93
CA ALA A 107 0.09 -11.01 7.26
C ALA A 107 -0.62 -10.19 8.33
N ILE A 108 -0.78 -8.88 8.11
CA ILE A 108 -1.42 -7.96 9.05
C ILE A 108 -2.47 -7.14 8.32
N ILE A 109 -3.69 -7.12 8.87
CA ILE A 109 -4.76 -6.23 8.45
C ILE A 109 -5.09 -5.32 9.63
N LEU A 110 -4.95 -4.02 9.40
CA LEU A 110 -5.35 -3.01 10.37
C LEU A 110 -6.76 -2.52 10.02
N ARG A 111 -7.50 -2.13 11.04
CA ARG A 111 -8.82 -1.50 10.93
C ARG A 111 -8.79 -0.12 11.58
N LYS A 112 -9.48 0.82 10.97
CA LYS A 112 -9.67 2.15 11.52
C LYS A 112 -10.36 2.07 12.89
N SER A 113 -9.85 2.81 13.87
CA SER A 113 -10.41 2.83 15.21
C SER A 113 -11.73 3.60 15.25
N ASP A 114 -12.72 3.06 15.96
CA ASP A 114 -13.99 3.74 16.19
C ASP A 114 -13.84 4.96 17.12
N ALA A 115 -12.76 5.00 17.92
CA ALA A 115 -12.50 6.06 18.89
C ALA A 115 -11.73 7.25 18.29
N ASP A 116 -10.88 7.01 17.30
CA ASP A 116 -10.07 8.01 16.62
C ASP A 116 -9.95 7.66 15.13
N VAL A 117 -10.53 8.47 14.27
CA VAL A 117 -10.58 8.27 12.82
C VAL A 117 -9.21 8.31 12.13
N LEU A 118 -8.17 8.77 12.82
CA LEU A 118 -6.79 8.79 12.33
C LEU A 118 -5.96 7.62 12.89
N ALA A 119 -6.49 6.86 13.86
CA ALA A 119 -5.82 5.73 14.45
C ALA A 119 -6.29 4.41 13.84
N TYR A 120 -5.35 3.47 13.71
CA TYR A 120 -5.60 2.12 13.24
C TYR A 120 -5.17 1.10 14.29
N GLU A 121 -5.91 0.02 14.38
CA GLU A 121 -5.66 -1.09 15.30
C GLU A 121 -5.44 -2.38 14.51
N ARG A 122 -4.54 -3.25 14.99
CA ARG A 122 -4.34 -4.58 14.41
C ARG A 122 -5.61 -5.40 14.58
N PHE A 123 -6.34 -5.60 13.48
CA PHE A 123 -7.63 -6.28 13.48
C PHE A 123 -7.51 -7.77 13.19
N HIS A 124 -6.58 -8.13 12.29
CA HIS A 124 -6.28 -9.52 11.96
C HIS A 124 -4.78 -9.69 11.75
N THR A 125 -4.20 -10.75 12.30
CA THR A 125 -2.78 -11.07 12.18
C THR A 125 -2.60 -12.57 12.01
N GLU A 126 -1.91 -12.96 10.94
CA GLU A 126 -1.49 -14.33 10.69
C GLU A 126 -0.06 -14.52 11.22
N THR A 127 0.21 -15.65 11.86
CA THR A 127 1.54 -15.95 12.42
C THR A 127 1.97 -17.38 12.12
N PHE A 128 3.27 -17.63 12.17
CA PHE A 128 3.86 -18.96 12.04
C PHE A 128 5.05 -19.13 12.98
N ASP A 129 5.46 -20.39 13.20
CA ASP A 129 6.67 -20.70 13.96
C ASP A 129 7.90 -20.46 13.08
N PRO A 130 8.80 -19.54 13.44
CA PRO A 130 9.93 -19.17 12.59
C PRO A 130 11.13 -20.12 12.72
N ILE A 131 11.13 -21.09 13.66
CA ILE A 131 12.32 -21.88 14.04
C ILE A 131 12.94 -22.58 12.83
N GLU A 132 12.15 -23.35 12.09
CA GLU A 132 12.65 -24.14 10.96
C GLU A 132 13.17 -23.25 9.85
N VAL A 133 12.42 -22.21 9.50
CA VAL A 133 12.77 -21.24 8.44
C VAL A 133 14.05 -20.48 8.78
N LEU A 134 14.15 -19.94 10.00
CA LEU A 134 15.35 -19.22 10.45
C LEU A 134 16.58 -20.12 10.53
N THR A 135 16.40 -21.36 10.99
CA THR A 135 17.50 -22.34 11.04
C THR A 135 18.05 -22.63 9.66
N LEU A 136 17.15 -22.90 8.71
CA LEU A 136 17.50 -23.20 7.32
C LEU A 136 18.19 -22.01 6.63
N LEU A 137 17.63 -20.82 6.80
CA LEU A 137 18.22 -19.60 6.23
C LEU A 137 19.58 -19.28 6.83
N ARG A 138 19.77 -19.44 8.14
CA ARG A 138 21.07 -19.20 8.80
C ARG A 138 22.15 -20.15 8.32
N GLU A 139 21.81 -21.40 8.00
CA GLU A 139 22.76 -22.38 7.44
C GLU A 139 23.26 -21.94 6.05
N HIS A 140 22.41 -21.34 5.23
CA HIS A 140 22.72 -20.95 3.86
C HIS A 140 23.18 -19.50 3.72
N LEU A 141 22.76 -18.62 4.60
CA LEU A 141 23.07 -17.19 4.63
C LEU A 141 23.64 -16.75 5.99
N PRO A 142 24.81 -17.27 6.38
CA PRO A 142 25.38 -17.03 7.73
C PRO A 142 25.68 -15.56 8.02
N ASP A 143 25.96 -14.76 6.98
CA ASP A 143 26.33 -13.35 7.09
C ASP A 143 25.15 -12.39 6.79
N ALA A 144 23.96 -12.94 6.53
CA ALA A 144 22.78 -12.14 6.30
C ALA A 144 22.27 -11.46 7.57
N LYS A 145 21.55 -10.38 7.38
CA LYS A 145 20.85 -9.65 8.43
C LYS A 145 19.39 -10.13 8.49
N TYR A 146 18.90 -10.33 9.69
CA TYR A 146 17.59 -10.90 9.92
C TYR A 146 16.74 -9.95 10.76
N MET A 147 15.47 -9.83 10.40
CA MET A 147 14.44 -9.18 11.20
C MET A 147 13.20 -10.07 11.25
N VAL A 148 12.49 -10.07 12.36
CA VAL A 148 11.16 -10.65 12.50
C VAL A 148 10.19 -9.59 13.00
N GLU A 149 8.94 -9.67 12.58
CA GLU A 149 7.85 -8.87 13.10
C GLU A 149 6.92 -9.77 13.92
N LEU A 150 6.63 -9.35 15.15
CA LEU A 150 5.75 -10.07 16.08
C LEU A 150 4.29 -9.64 15.86
N ALA A 151 3.35 -10.46 16.35
CA ALA A 151 1.93 -10.19 16.25
C ALA A 151 1.50 -8.84 16.88
N ASP A 152 2.23 -8.35 17.87
CA ASP A 152 1.97 -7.07 18.55
C ASP A 152 2.65 -5.86 17.86
N GLY A 153 3.38 -6.07 16.76
CA GLY A 153 4.06 -5.05 15.99
C GLY A 153 5.50 -4.79 16.39
N ARG A 154 5.97 -5.35 17.48
CA ARG A 154 7.39 -5.25 17.83
C ARG A 154 8.22 -5.96 16.77
N ARG A 155 9.36 -5.37 16.43
CA ARG A 155 10.32 -5.94 15.50
C ARG A 155 11.62 -6.27 16.24
N LEU A 156 12.13 -7.47 15.97
CA LEU A 156 13.41 -7.92 16.51
C LEU A 156 14.38 -8.09 15.35
N TYR A 157 15.59 -7.56 15.44
CA TYR A 157 16.57 -7.64 14.37
C TYR A 157 17.99 -7.96 14.88
N THR A 158 18.82 -8.56 14.02
CA THR A 158 20.21 -8.92 14.39
C THR A 158 21.16 -7.75 14.17
N GLU A 159 21.09 -7.12 13.00
CA GLU A 159 21.95 -6.01 12.61
C GLU A 159 21.14 -4.95 11.85
N HIS A 160 21.66 -3.72 11.79
CA HIS A 160 21.00 -2.62 11.11
C HIS A 160 20.76 -2.95 9.63
N LEU A 161 19.54 -2.74 9.17
CA LEU A 161 19.04 -3.10 7.85
C LEU A 161 19.06 -1.92 6.85
N GLY A 162 20.00 -1.01 6.95
CA GLY A 162 20.12 0.14 6.05
C GLY A 162 19.01 1.17 6.24
N ASP A 163 18.22 1.45 5.21
CA ASP A 163 17.22 2.51 5.19
C ASP A 163 15.88 2.14 5.86
N TRP A 164 15.83 1.01 6.56
CA TRP A 164 14.62 0.58 7.23
C TRP A 164 14.32 1.44 8.46
N ASN A 165 13.07 1.87 8.56
CA ASN A 165 12.58 2.48 9.80
C ASN A 165 12.62 1.43 10.92
N LEU A 166 13.58 1.57 11.84
CA LEU A 166 13.77 0.70 13.00
C LEU A 166 13.25 1.36 14.30
N GLU A 167 12.43 2.39 14.23
CA GLU A 167 11.69 2.87 15.38
C GLU A 167 10.81 1.74 15.92
N HIS A 168 10.81 1.56 17.24
CA HIS A 168 10.12 0.43 17.91
C HIS A 168 10.66 -0.97 17.53
N ALA A 169 11.93 -1.08 17.16
CA ALA A 169 12.61 -2.32 16.89
C ALA A 169 13.76 -2.55 17.86
N ASP A 170 13.89 -3.77 18.36
CA ASP A 170 14.94 -4.15 19.31
C ASP A 170 16.03 -4.97 18.62
N ARG A 171 17.29 -4.58 18.83
CA ARG A 171 18.43 -5.40 18.41
C ARG A 171 18.62 -6.56 19.36
N VAL A 172 18.61 -7.79 18.84
CA VAL A 172 18.72 -9.02 19.62
C VAL A 172 19.71 -10.00 19.00
N PRO A 173 20.26 -10.96 19.78
CA PRO A 173 20.95 -12.12 19.21
C PRO A 173 20.01 -12.94 18.32
N PHE A 174 20.57 -13.60 17.30
CA PHE A 174 19.81 -14.39 16.33
C PHE A 174 18.87 -15.42 16.99
N GLU A 175 19.31 -16.07 18.05
CA GLU A 175 18.57 -17.10 18.78
C GLU A 175 17.27 -16.58 19.42
N GLN A 176 17.16 -15.28 19.62
CA GLN A 176 15.96 -14.65 20.17
C GLN A 176 14.89 -14.36 19.09
N LEU A 177 15.25 -14.38 17.82
CA LEU A 177 14.30 -14.17 16.72
C LEU A 177 13.22 -15.27 16.63
N SER A 178 13.53 -16.47 17.13
CA SER A 178 12.63 -17.61 17.15
C SER A 178 11.94 -17.84 18.50
N SER A 179 11.96 -16.87 19.40
CA SER A 179 11.40 -17.02 20.75
C SER A 179 9.87 -17.03 20.81
N MET A 180 9.21 -16.56 19.77
CA MET A 180 7.75 -16.46 19.66
C MET A 180 7.31 -16.62 18.21
N PRO A 181 6.03 -16.97 17.95
CA PRO A 181 5.47 -16.89 16.59
C PRO A 181 5.59 -15.49 16.01
N VAL A 182 5.86 -15.43 14.71
CA VAL A 182 6.08 -14.19 13.95
C VAL A 182 5.08 -14.08 12.81
N CYS A 183 4.71 -12.87 12.41
CA CYS A 183 3.92 -12.64 11.23
C CYS A 183 4.78 -12.43 9.97
N ARG A 184 6.09 -12.15 10.16
CA ARG A 184 7.01 -11.87 9.06
C ARG A 184 8.44 -12.15 9.45
N ILE A 185 9.23 -12.68 8.50
CA ILE A 185 10.69 -12.70 8.55
C ILE A 185 11.22 -11.92 7.36
N VAL A 186 12.19 -11.06 7.59
CA VAL A 186 12.89 -10.34 6.53
C VAL A 186 14.37 -10.66 6.61
N VAL A 187 14.94 -11.02 5.47
CA VAL A 187 16.36 -11.34 5.33
C VAL A 187 16.98 -10.43 4.29
N VAL A 188 18.07 -9.77 4.65
CA VAL A 188 18.85 -8.93 3.74
C VAL A 188 20.28 -9.47 3.70
N SER A 189 20.75 -9.77 2.52
CA SER A 189 22.13 -10.20 2.29
C SER A 189 22.84 -9.23 1.34
N PRO A 190 23.67 -8.30 1.85
CA PRO A 190 24.27 -7.25 1.03
C PRO A 190 25.24 -7.74 -0.06
N GLY A 191 25.63 -9.01 -0.02
CA GLY A 191 26.54 -9.63 -1.00
C GLY A 191 25.85 -10.41 -2.10
N ASP A 192 24.54 -10.64 -1.99
CA ASP A 192 23.76 -11.45 -2.90
C ASP A 192 22.88 -10.57 -3.81
N THR A 193 22.42 -11.15 -4.92
CA THR A 193 21.49 -10.54 -5.87
C THR A 193 20.07 -11.09 -5.67
N GLU A 194 19.08 -10.45 -6.27
CA GLU A 194 17.72 -10.98 -6.35
C GLU A 194 17.70 -12.42 -6.90
N GLN A 195 18.47 -12.69 -7.95
CA GLN A 195 18.55 -14.02 -8.57
C GLN A 195 19.13 -15.07 -7.62
N ASP A 196 20.11 -14.70 -6.79
CA ASP A 196 20.69 -15.60 -5.78
C ASP A 196 19.64 -16.04 -4.75
N PHE A 197 18.75 -15.12 -4.34
CA PHE A 197 17.64 -15.45 -3.45
C PHE A 197 16.59 -16.35 -4.10
N VAL A 198 16.24 -16.12 -5.36
CA VAL A 198 15.30 -16.99 -6.10
C VAL A 198 15.88 -18.41 -6.19
N GLU A 199 17.13 -18.57 -6.58
CA GLU A 199 17.81 -19.87 -6.66
C GLU A 199 17.98 -20.52 -5.29
N LEU A 200 18.22 -19.74 -4.24
CA LEU A 200 18.29 -20.24 -2.87
C LEU A 200 16.96 -20.84 -2.45
N VAL A 201 15.87 -20.08 -2.58
CA VAL A 201 14.54 -20.49 -2.15
C VAL A 201 14.08 -21.75 -2.89
N GLU A 202 14.31 -21.83 -4.20
CA GLU A 202 14.04 -23.04 -4.99
C GLU A 202 14.83 -24.27 -4.50
N ARG A 203 16.09 -24.05 -4.14
CA ARG A 203 16.99 -25.11 -3.67
C ARG A 203 16.66 -25.63 -2.28
N ILE A 204 16.32 -24.71 -1.34
CA ILE A 204 16.09 -25.09 0.06
C ILE A 204 14.64 -25.53 0.35
N GLY A 205 13.72 -25.21 -0.55
CA GLY A 205 12.33 -25.67 -0.46
C GLY A 205 11.61 -25.10 0.76
N LEU A 206 11.34 -23.79 0.80
CA LEU A 206 10.50 -23.18 1.82
C LEU A 206 9.03 -23.58 1.62
N ASN A 207 8.67 -24.78 2.12
CA ASN A 207 7.39 -25.43 1.78
C ASN A 207 6.20 -25.01 2.64
N GLU A 208 6.44 -24.39 3.81
CA GLU A 208 5.38 -24.05 4.78
C GLU A 208 5.24 -22.53 4.98
N VAL A 209 5.71 -21.73 4.02
CA VAL A 209 5.64 -20.28 4.04
C VAL A 209 5.39 -19.72 2.65
N SER A 210 4.82 -18.52 2.59
CA SER A 210 4.78 -17.66 1.42
C SER A 210 6.02 -16.77 1.43
N TYR A 211 6.57 -16.43 0.26
CA TYR A 211 7.72 -15.54 0.20
C TYR A 211 7.65 -14.59 -1.00
N ALA A 212 8.27 -13.42 -0.84
CA ALA A 212 8.52 -12.48 -1.91
C ALA A 212 10.00 -12.09 -1.92
N VAL A 213 10.59 -11.97 -3.10
CA VAL A 213 11.96 -11.47 -3.31
C VAL A 213 11.84 -10.07 -3.88
N GLY A 214 12.44 -9.09 -3.20
CA GLY A 214 12.41 -7.69 -3.62
C GLY A 214 13.57 -7.32 -4.55
N TRP A 215 13.49 -6.15 -5.17
CA TRP A 215 14.45 -5.61 -6.12
C TRP A 215 15.88 -5.43 -5.59
N THR A 216 16.01 -5.18 -4.31
CA THR A 216 17.29 -5.17 -3.60
C THR A 216 17.37 -6.46 -2.79
N ALA A 217 18.40 -7.25 -2.96
CA ALA A 217 18.66 -8.56 -2.33
C ALA A 217 18.05 -8.77 -0.93
N TRP A 218 16.74 -8.84 -0.86
CA TRP A 218 15.95 -9.09 0.32
C TRP A 218 14.88 -10.15 0.08
N LEU A 219 14.66 -10.96 1.09
CA LEU A 219 13.65 -12.00 1.10
C LEU A 219 12.65 -11.69 2.21
N ASP A 220 11.39 -11.62 1.86
CA ASP A 220 10.26 -11.38 2.77
C ASP A 220 9.43 -12.66 2.87
N ILE A 221 9.26 -13.18 4.07
CA ILE A 221 8.61 -14.46 4.33
C ILE A 221 7.40 -14.24 5.23
N ALA A 222 6.25 -14.70 4.79
CA ALA A 222 4.97 -14.66 5.47
C ALA A 222 4.46 -16.10 5.77
N PRO A 223 3.43 -16.27 6.60
CA PRO A 223 2.80 -17.57 6.82
C PRO A 223 2.32 -18.20 5.51
N GLN A 224 2.29 -19.53 5.45
CA GLN A 224 1.84 -20.26 4.26
C GLN A 224 0.44 -19.83 3.81
N GLY A 225 0.30 -19.58 2.51
CA GLY A 225 -0.97 -19.18 1.90
C GLY A 225 -1.40 -17.75 2.24
N VAL A 226 -0.53 -16.95 2.89
CA VAL A 226 -0.76 -15.54 3.16
C VAL A 226 -0.06 -14.72 2.09
N ASP A 227 -0.83 -13.87 1.42
CA ASP A 227 -0.40 -12.87 0.47
C ASP A 227 -1.38 -11.68 0.45
N LYS A 228 -1.11 -10.65 -0.34
CA LYS A 228 -2.01 -9.50 -0.48
C LYS A 228 -3.41 -9.91 -0.95
N GLY A 229 -3.54 -10.90 -1.83
CA GLY A 229 -4.83 -11.37 -2.35
C GLY A 229 -5.68 -12.05 -1.29
N THR A 230 -5.11 -12.92 -0.47
CA THR A 230 -5.83 -13.59 0.63
C THR A 230 -6.28 -12.60 1.71
N ALA A 231 -5.48 -11.56 1.97
CA ALA A 231 -5.86 -10.49 2.88
C ALA A 231 -7.00 -9.62 2.30
N LEU A 232 -6.91 -9.27 1.01
CA LEU A 232 -7.94 -8.49 0.32
C LEU A 232 -9.28 -9.23 0.22
N GLU A 233 -9.29 -10.57 0.08
CA GLU A 233 -10.52 -11.36 0.16
C GLU A 233 -11.21 -11.21 1.51
N ARG A 234 -10.45 -11.22 2.61
CA ARG A 234 -11.02 -10.97 3.95
C ARG A 234 -11.60 -9.56 4.06
N VAL A 235 -10.83 -8.54 3.66
CA VAL A 235 -11.26 -7.14 3.67
C VAL A 235 -12.52 -6.93 2.85
N ARG A 236 -12.52 -7.40 1.60
CA ARG A 236 -13.69 -7.33 0.72
C ARG A 236 -14.94 -7.95 1.38
N SER A 237 -14.76 -9.14 1.99
CA SER A 237 -15.84 -9.87 2.67
C SER A 237 -16.39 -9.08 3.86
N TRP A 238 -15.53 -8.47 4.67
CA TRP A 238 -15.96 -7.64 5.82
C TRP A 238 -16.68 -6.35 5.38
N LEU A 239 -16.25 -5.77 4.26
CA LEU A 239 -16.91 -4.61 3.66
C LEU A 239 -18.20 -4.95 2.90
N GLY A 240 -18.45 -6.23 2.64
CA GLY A 240 -19.61 -6.68 1.86
C GLY A 240 -19.57 -6.27 0.39
N ILE A 241 -18.39 -6.03 -0.16
CA ILE A 241 -18.18 -5.64 -1.57
C ILE A 241 -18.21 -6.89 -2.47
N ASP A 242 -18.89 -6.81 -3.61
CA ASP A 242 -18.92 -7.88 -4.60
C ASP A 242 -17.51 -8.19 -5.13
N PRO A 243 -17.07 -9.47 -5.23
CA PRO A 243 -15.74 -9.82 -5.72
C PRO A 243 -15.43 -9.26 -7.12
N ALA A 244 -16.42 -9.13 -7.99
CA ALA A 244 -16.24 -8.52 -9.31
C ALA A 244 -16.03 -6.99 -9.27
N ARG A 245 -16.20 -6.37 -8.10
CA ARG A 245 -16.05 -4.92 -7.91
C ARG A 245 -14.76 -4.57 -7.19
N VAL A 246 -13.68 -5.21 -7.59
CA VAL A 246 -12.33 -4.99 -7.06
C VAL A 246 -11.43 -4.49 -8.19
N LEU A 247 -10.60 -3.50 -7.87
CA LEU A 247 -9.49 -3.03 -8.70
C LEU A 247 -8.21 -3.09 -7.86
N VAL A 248 -7.21 -3.79 -8.34
CA VAL A 248 -5.90 -3.85 -7.69
C VAL A 248 -4.82 -3.31 -8.63
N ILE A 249 -3.87 -2.53 -8.11
CA ILE A 249 -2.77 -1.95 -8.88
C ILE A 249 -1.45 -2.20 -8.13
N GLY A 250 -0.43 -2.68 -8.85
CA GLY A 250 0.89 -2.99 -8.28
C GLY A 250 1.96 -3.13 -9.35
N ASP A 251 3.21 -3.35 -8.94
CA ASP A 251 4.35 -3.48 -9.86
C ASP A 251 5.27 -4.65 -9.54
N GLY A 252 5.17 -5.23 -8.34
CA GLY A 252 6.10 -6.21 -7.80
C GLY A 252 5.60 -7.67 -7.85
N ARG A 253 6.53 -8.62 -7.62
CA ARG A 253 6.18 -10.05 -7.53
C ARG A 253 5.22 -10.37 -6.38
N ASN A 254 5.26 -9.59 -5.30
CA ASN A 254 4.34 -9.69 -4.17
C ASN A 254 2.90 -9.28 -4.53
N ASP A 255 2.67 -8.65 -5.70
CA ASP A 255 1.35 -8.28 -6.20
C ASP A 255 0.68 -9.38 -7.03
N VAL A 256 1.45 -10.35 -7.51
CA VAL A 256 0.94 -11.43 -8.38
C VAL A 256 -0.21 -12.18 -7.71
N GLY A 257 -0.14 -12.40 -6.39
CA GLY A 257 -1.22 -13.04 -5.62
C GLY A 257 -2.52 -12.24 -5.68
N MET A 258 -2.46 -10.92 -5.46
CA MET A 258 -3.67 -10.08 -5.54
C MET A 258 -4.19 -9.91 -6.97
N PHE A 259 -3.32 -9.92 -7.99
CA PHE A 259 -3.74 -9.89 -9.38
C PHE A 259 -4.54 -11.14 -9.77
N ARG A 260 -4.02 -12.32 -9.46
CA ARG A 260 -4.72 -13.58 -9.71
C ARG A 260 -6.04 -13.64 -8.98
N TRP A 261 -6.03 -13.31 -7.70
CA TRP A 261 -7.24 -13.28 -6.90
C TRP A 261 -8.31 -12.35 -7.50
N ALA A 262 -7.97 -11.13 -7.89
CA ALA A 262 -8.91 -10.19 -8.48
C ALA A 262 -9.49 -10.73 -9.79
N LEU A 263 -8.64 -11.21 -10.71
CA LEU A 263 -9.06 -11.73 -12.02
C LEU A 263 -9.94 -13.00 -11.90
N GLU A 264 -9.59 -13.94 -11.01
CA GLU A 264 -10.36 -15.16 -10.75
C GLU A 264 -11.77 -14.86 -10.24
N ASN A 265 -11.96 -13.71 -9.60
CA ASN A 265 -13.24 -13.25 -9.05
C ASN A 265 -13.97 -12.25 -9.95
N GLY A 266 -13.48 -11.99 -11.16
CA GLY A 266 -14.10 -11.08 -12.13
C GLY A 266 -13.81 -9.60 -11.89
N GLY A 267 -12.89 -9.27 -11.00
CA GLY A 267 -12.36 -7.92 -10.77
C GLY A 267 -11.32 -7.51 -11.81
N ARG A 268 -10.66 -6.37 -11.60
CA ARG A 268 -9.60 -5.82 -12.45
C ARG A 268 -8.25 -5.87 -11.73
N ALA A 269 -7.22 -6.23 -12.47
CA ALA A 269 -5.83 -6.19 -12.02
C ALA A 269 -4.98 -5.44 -13.03
N VAL A 270 -4.24 -4.44 -12.57
CA VAL A 270 -3.44 -3.55 -13.41
C VAL A 270 -1.99 -3.57 -12.92
N ALA A 271 -1.08 -3.95 -13.79
CA ALA A 271 0.37 -3.86 -13.51
C ALA A 271 0.93 -2.54 -14.03
N MET A 272 1.93 -2.01 -13.30
CA MET A 272 2.71 -0.87 -13.76
C MET A 272 3.67 -1.31 -14.88
N GLU A 273 3.92 -0.44 -15.88
CA GLU A 273 4.77 -0.74 -17.06
C GLU A 273 6.18 -1.19 -16.69
N GLN A 274 6.78 -0.62 -15.64
CA GLN A 274 8.14 -0.96 -15.21
C GLN A 274 8.24 -2.29 -14.47
N GLY A 275 7.12 -2.90 -14.05
CA GLY A 275 7.12 -4.20 -13.38
C GLY A 275 7.75 -5.30 -14.25
N PRO A 276 8.30 -6.37 -13.66
CA PRO A 276 8.83 -7.52 -14.39
C PRO A 276 7.81 -8.11 -15.36
N GLN A 277 8.30 -8.81 -16.40
CA GLN A 277 7.42 -9.41 -17.40
C GLN A 277 6.39 -10.38 -16.78
N GLU A 278 6.83 -11.24 -15.85
CA GLU A 278 5.93 -12.17 -15.16
C GLU A 278 4.84 -11.50 -14.32
N VAL A 279 5.11 -10.30 -13.79
CA VAL A 279 4.14 -9.48 -13.04
C VAL A 279 3.12 -8.89 -14.00
N ARG A 280 3.58 -8.33 -15.12
CA ARG A 280 2.70 -7.81 -16.18
C ARG A 280 1.83 -8.91 -16.80
N ASP A 281 2.41 -10.09 -17.00
CA ASP A 281 1.68 -11.24 -17.55
C ASP A 281 0.62 -11.80 -16.57
N ALA A 282 0.81 -11.60 -15.27
CA ALA A 282 -0.14 -12.00 -14.25
C ALA A 282 -1.33 -11.04 -14.10
N ALA A 283 -1.19 -9.80 -14.54
CA ALA A 283 -2.26 -8.80 -14.55
C ALA A 283 -3.10 -8.90 -15.82
N GLY A 284 -4.33 -8.42 -15.76
CA GLY A 284 -5.20 -8.35 -16.95
C GLY A 284 -4.95 -7.12 -17.81
N GLU A 285 -4.36 -6.09 -17.21
CA GLU A 285 -4.10 -4.78 -17.83
C GLU A 285 -2.71 -4.28 -17.44
N VAL A 286 -2.12 -3.44 -18.28
CA VAL A 286 -0.87 -2.74 -17.98
C VAL A 286 -1.10 -1.24 -18.18
N THR A 287 -0.75 -0.44 -17.18
CA THR A 287 -0.76 1.03 -17.25
C THR A 287 0.65 1.56 -17.48
N THR A 288 0.78 2.89 -17.63
CA THR A 288 2.09 3.54 -17.76
C THR A 288 2.93 3.40 -16.47
N SER A 289 4.21 3.78 -16.55
CA SER A 289 5.13 3.63 -15.42
C SER A 289 4.77 4.53 -14.23
N VAL A 290 5.33 4.22 -13.05
CA VAL A 290 5.19 5.06 -11.86
C VAL A 290 5.68 6.49 -12.10
N GLN A 291 6.76 6.67 -12.89
CA GLN A 291 7.29 7.98 -13.29
C GLN A 291 6.32 8.75 -14.21
N ALA A 292 5.49 8.04 -14.98
CA ALA A 292 4.52 8.63 -15.89
C ALA A 292 3.13 8.86 -15.28
N GLY A 293 2.88 8.41 -14.03
CA GLY A 293 1.60 8.60 -13.36
C GLY A 293 0.56 7.54 -13.66
N GLY A 294 0.97 6.29 -13.88
CA GLY A 294 0.09 5.19 -14.30
C GLY A 294 -1.11 4.95 -13.39
N VAL A 295 -0.95 5.02 -12.05
CA VAL A 295 -2.08 4.92 -11.12
C VAL A 295 -3.09 6.03 -11.35
N ALA A 296 -2.61 7.27 -11.53
CA ALA A 296 -3.49 8.41 -11.77
C ALA A 296 -4.25 8.30 -13.10
N GLU A 297 -3.65 7.70 -14.12
CA GLU A 297 -4.30 7.40 -15.40
C GLU A 297 -5.46 6.42 -15.22
N VAL A 298 -5.22 5.30 -14.51
CA VAL A 298 -6.25 4.29 -14.22
C VAL A 298 -7.40 4.88 -13.42
N LEU A 299 -7.10 5.57 -12.31
CA LEU A 299 -8.14 6.11 -11.42
C LEU A 299 -8.99 7.20 -12.08
N ARG A 300 -8.43 8.00 -13.00
CA ARG A 300 -9.20 9.00 -13.76
C ARG A 300 -10.12 8.40 -14.83
N SER A 301 -9.93 7.14 -15.17
CA SER A 301 -10.77 6.41 -16.14
C SER A 301 -11.98 5.74 -15.51
N LEU A 302 -12.12 5.79 -14.18
CA LEU A 302 -13.26 5.25 -13.44
C LEU A 302 -14.46 6.18 -13.52
#